data_d82fed2f225d0fd188cdd2ba54ab9808
#
_entry.id   d82fed2f225d0fd188cdd2ba54ab9808
#
_cell.length_a   1.000
_cell.length_b   1.000
_cell.length_c   1.000
_cell.angle_alpha   90.00
_cell.angle_beta   90.00
_cell.angle_gamma   90.00
#
_symmetry.space_group_name_H-M   'P 1'
#
loop_
_entity.id
_entity.type
_entity.pdbx_description
1 polymer ?
#
loop_
_entity_poly.entity_id
_entity_poly.type
_entity_poly.pdbx_seq_one_letter_code
_entity_poly.pdbx_strand_id
1 'polypeptide(L)'
;APHMLSGGQKQRIAIAGILAMQPSVIIADESTAMLDPSGRQEVLSTIRRLNREKGITVVWITHFMEEAAQADRIIVMNQGEVALSGTPREVFPQVDTLRELHLDVPHMTALADSLRRDGMPLPGNILTVDEMTKEVLTLLCPSK
;
A
#
# COMPACT_ATOMS: atom_id res chain seq x y z
N ALA A 1 11.34 30.20 -7.25
CA ALA A 1 11.99 29.47 -8.35
C ALA A 1 12.02 27.97 -8.04
N PRO A 2 12.02 27.06 -9.04
CA PRO A 2 11.95 25.60 -8.81
C PRO A 2 13.03 25.03 -7.88
N HIS A 3 14.20 25.66 -7.82
CA HIS A 3 15.30 25.25 -6.93
C HIS A 3 15.05 25.57 -5.44
N MET A 4 14.08 26.45 -5.15
CA MET A 4 13.70 26.80 -3.77
C MET A 4 12.62 25.87 -3.18
N LEU A 5 12.12 24.95 -3.98
CA LEU A 5 11.08 24.02 -3.55
C LEU A 5 11.68 22.85 -2.77
N SER A 6 10.98 22.42 -1.71
CA SER A 6 11.31 21.16 -1.03
C SER A 6 11.14 19.96 -1.96
N GLY A 7 11.76 18.82 -1.63
CA GLY A 7 11.60 17.59 -2.41
C GLY A 7 10.13 17.22 -2.62
N GLY A 8 9.32 17.31 -1.58
CA GLY A 8 7.89 17.04 -1.65
C GLY A 8 7.11 18.02 -2.54
N GLN A 9 7.46 19.31 -2.51
CA GLN A 9 6.84 20.30 -3.41
C GLN A 9 7.18 20.03 -4.87
N LYS A 10 8.44 19.68 -5.17
CA LYS A 10 8.87 19.28 -6.51
C LYS A 10 8.08 18.07 -7.01
N GLN A 11 7.92 17.06 -6.14
CA GLN A 11 7.16 15.84 -6.45
C GLN A 11 5.70 16.14 -6.79
N ARG A 12 5.02 16.96 -5.98
CA ARG A 12 3.62 17.36 -6.22
C ARG A 12 3.48 18.12 -7.54
N ILE A 13 4.42 18.99 -7.88
CA ILE A 13 4.41 19.72 -9.15
C ILE A 13 4.63 18.77 -10.33
N ALA A 14 5.55 17.80 -10.22
CA ALA A 14 5.76 16.79 -11.24
C ALA A 14 4.48 15.96 -11.50
N ILE A 15 3.82 15.52 -10.44
CA ILE A 15 2.54 14.81 -10.53
C ILE A 15 1.47 15.67 -11.18
N ALA A 16 1.35 16.95 -10.77
CA ALA A 16 0.39 17.88 -11.37
C ALA A 16 0.66 18.10 -12.87
N GLY A 17 1.93 18.18 -13.27
CA GLY A 17 2.33 18.29 -14.68
C GLY A 17 1.94 17.05 -15.49
N ILE A 18 2.15 15.86 -14.98
CA ILE A 18 1.73 14.61 -15.62
C ILE A 18 0.21 14.57 -15.77
N LEU A 19 -0.52 14.94 -14.72
CA LEU A 19 -1.98 14.91 -14.71
C LEU A 19 -2.59 15.93 -15.67
N ALA A 20 -1.93 17.06 -15.90
CA ALA A 20 -2.36 18.05 -16.88
C ALA A 20 -2.38 17.50 -18.33
N MET A 21 -1.58 16.49 -18.61
CA MET A 21 -1.57 15.80 -19.92
C MET A 21 -2.73 14.82 -20.10
N GLN A 22 -3.52 14.57 -19.08
CA GLN A 22 -4.64 13.60 -19.06
C GLN A 22 -4.26 12.21 -19.62
N PRO A 23 -3.23 11.55 -19.10
CA PRO A 23 -2.78 10.26 -19.62
C PRO A 23 -3.82 9.18 -19.32
N SER A 24 -3.87 8.13 -20.14
CA SER A 24 -4.66 6.92 -19.84
C SER A 24 -3.96 5.98 -18.86
N VAL A 25 -2.63 6.05 -18.77
CA VAL A 25 -1.80 5.24 -17.87
C VAL A 25 -0.76 6.12 -17.18
N ILE A 26 -0.58 5.94 -15.88
CA ILE A 26 0.49 6.56 -15.09
C ILE A 26 1.36 5.45 -14.52
N ILE A 27 2.67 5.55 -14.73
CA ILE A 27 3.66 4.71 -14.05
C ILE A 27 4.38 5.59 -13.01
N ALA A 28 4.27 5.23 -11.76
CA ALA A 28 4.87 5.93 -10.64
C ALA A 28 5.90 5.01 -9.97
N ASP A 29 7.18 5.33 -10.16
CA ASP A 29 8.29 4.57 -9.63
C ASP A 29 8.85 5.29 -8.40
N GLU A 30 8.65 4.69 -7.22
CA GLU A 30 9.03 5.19 -5.90
C GLU A 30 8.69 6.69 -5.68
N SER A 31 7.62 7.15 -6.27
CA SER A 31 7.27 8.57 -6.38
C SER A 31 6.93 9.24 -5.04
N THR A 32 6.84 8.49 -3.95
CA THR A 32 6.58 8.98 -2.58
C THR A 32 7.79 8.87 -1.65
N ALA A 33 8.91 8.32 -2.10
CA ALA A 33 10.07 8.04 -1.24
C ALA A 33 10.62 9.28 -0.52
N MET A 34 10.52 10.47 -1.14
CA MET A 34 10.99 11.75 -0.58
C MET A 34 9.92 12.52 0.21
N LEU A 35 8.75 11.93 0.43
CA LEU A 35 7.65 12.57 1.13
C LEU A 35 7.57 12.13 2.59
N ASP A 36 7.13 13.03 3.45
CA ASP A 36 6.69 12.70 4.80
C ASP A 36 5.39 11.86 4.75
N PRO A 37 5.01 11.18 5.83
CA PRO A 37 3.82 10.31 5.84
C PRO A 37 2.53 11.03 5.40
N SER A 38 2.35 12.29 5.77
CA SER A 38 1.19 13.09 5.38
C SER A 38 1.18 13.37 3.87
N GLY A 39 2.33 13.76 3.32
CA GLY A 39 2.50 14.00 1.89
C GLY A 39 2.28 12.76 1.05
N ARG A 40 2.71 11.58 1.53
CA ARG A 40 2.43 10.29 0.87
C ARG A 40 0.94 10.02 0.77
N GLN A 41 0.21 10.16 1.89
CA GLN A 41 -1.23 9.94 1.89
C GLN A 41 -1.98 10.91 0.98
N GLU A 42 -1.56 12.17 0.91
CA GLU A 42 -2.14 13.17 0.01
C GLU A 42 -1.95 12.78 -1.46
N VAL A 43 -0.74 12.35 -1.84
CA VAL A 43 -0.45 11.88 -3.20
C VAL A 43 -1.26 10.64 -3.54
N LEU A 44 -1.23 9.61 -2.67
CA LEU A 44 -1.97 8.38 -2.88
C LEU A 44 -3.47 8.62 -3.01
N SER A 45 -4.05 9.45 -2.14
CA SER A 45 -5.47 9.77 -2.20
C SER A 45 -5.84 10.49 -3.50
N THR A 46 -4.98 11.39 -3.97
CA THR A 46 -5.16 12.10 -5.24
C THR A 46 -5.11 11.14 -6.43
N ILE A 47 -4.10 10.27 -6.49
CA ILE A 47 -3.94 9.28 -7.56
C ILE A 47 -5.13 8.30 -7.57
N ARG A 48 -5.55 7.80 -6.40
CA ARG A 48 -6.73 6.92 -6.30
C ARG A 48 -8.01 7.59 -6.74
N ARG A 49 -8.21 8.87 -6.39
CA ARG A 49 -9.35 9.64 -6.86
C ARG A 49 -9.36 9.73 -8.38
N LEU A 50 -8.23 10.03 -8.99
CA LEU A 50 -8.11 10.12 -10.45
C LEU A 50 -8.32 8.78 -11.15
N ASN A 51 -7.80 7.69 -10.59
CA ASN A 51 -8.08 6.36 -11.08
C ASN A 51 -9.60 6.09 -11.09
N ARG A 52 -10.31 6.38 -9.99
CA ARG A 52 -11.76 6.14 -9.86
C ARG A 52 -12.60 7.08 -10.73
N GLU A 53 -12.29 8.38 -10.73
CA GLU A 53 -13.11 9.39 -11.39
C GLU A 53 -12.83 9.52 -12.89
N LYS A 54 -11.58 9.27 -13.30
CA LYS A 54 -11.13 9.44 -14.69
C LYS A 54 -10.82 8.12 -15.40
N GLY A 55 -10.85 6.99 -14.72
CA GLY A 55 -10.52 5.69 -15.29
C GLY A 55 -9.04 5.55 -15.68
N ILE A 56 -8.15 6.35 -15.11
CA ILE A 56 -6.70 6.29 -15.38
C ILE A 56 -6.15 5.02 -14.78
N THR A 57 -5.45 4.20 -15.56
CA THR A 57 -4.70 3.05 -15.03
C THR A 57 -3.44 3.53 -14.33
N VAL A 58 -3.18 3.03 -13.13
CA VAL A 58 -2.01 3.40 -12.33
C VAL A 58 -1.16 2.17 -12.06
N VAL A 59 0.09 2.19 -12.49
CA VAL A 59 1.13 1.23 -12.10
C VAL A 59 2.00 1.91 -11.06
N TRP A 60 1.94 1.41 -9.82
CA TRP A 60 2.63 1.99 -8.68
C TRP A 60 3.74 1.05 -8.21
N ILE A 61 5.00 1.48 -8.36
CA ILE A 61 6.16 0.74 -7.89
C ILE A 61 6.57 1.34 -6.54
N THR A 62 6.57 0.53 -5.50
CA THR A 62 6.85 0.95 -4.13
C THR A 62 7.43 -0.19 -3.30
N HIS A 63 8.20 0.17 -2.30
CA HIS A 63 8.62 -0.71 -1.21
C HIS A 63 7.86 -0.42 0.11
N PHE A 64 6.88 0.47 0.08
CA PHE A 64 6.01 0.75 1.22
C PHE A 64 4.77 -0.14 1.17
N MET A 65 4.69 -1.09 2.09
CA MET A 65 3.61 -2.10 2.09
C MET A 65 2.22 -1.49 2.34
N GLU A 66 2.14 -0.39 3.10
CA GLU A 66 0.90 0.36 3.32
C GLU A 66 0.38 1.04 2.04
N GLU A 67 1.27 1.39 1.12
CA GLU A 67 0.88 1.90 -0.21
C GLU A 67 0.36 0.74 -1.07
N ALA A 68 1.11 -0.36 -1.13
CA ALA A 68 0.73 -1.55 -1.87
C ALA A 68 -0.60 -2.15 -1.38
N ALA A 69 -0.87 -2.08 -0.07
CA ALA A 69 -2.14 -2.53 0.52
C ALA A 69 -3.38 -1.76 0.03
N GLN A 70 -3.18 -0.59 -0.59
CA GLN A 70 -4.24 0.24 -1.14
C GLN A 70 -4.51 -0.02 -2.63
N ALA A 71 -3.72 -0.85 -3.29
CA ALA A 71 -3.89 -1.19 -4.70
C ALA A 71 -5.05 -2.18 -4.92
N ASP A 72 -5.59 -2.22 -6.12
CA ASP A 72 -6.57 -3.24 -6.52
C ASP A 72 -5.89 -4.60 -6.76
N ARG A 73 -4.63 -4.57 -7.22
CA ARG A 73 -3.82 -5.75 -7.51
C ARG A 73 -2.35 -5.49 -7.18
N ILE A 74 -1.69 -6.51 -6.63
CA ILE A 74 -0.26 -6.53 -6.34
C ILE A 74 0.41 -7.52 -7.30
N ILE A 75 1.59 -7.15 -7.77
CA ILE A 75 2.53 -8.01 -8.49
C ILE A 75 3.85 -7.93 -7.72
N VAL A 76 4.27 -9.05 -7.16
CA VAL A 76 5.56 -9.18 -6.48
C VAL A 76 6.59 -9.69 -7.48
N MET A 77 7.64 -8.91 -7.67
CA MET A 77 8.74 -9.24 -8.58
C MET A 77 9.93 -9.75 -7.77
N ASN A 78 10.54 -10.83 -8.23
CA ASN A 78 11.79 -11.34 -7.70
C ASN A 78 12.69 -11.83 -8.84
N GLN A 79 13.94 -11.36 -8.88
CA GLN A 79 14.95 -11.74 -9.88
C GLN A 79 14.45 -11.65 -11.35
N GLY A 80 13.60 -10.65 -11.64
CA GLY A 80 13.06 -10.43 -12.98
C GLY A 80 11.81 -11.26 -13.32
N GLU A 81 11.32 -12.09 -12.41
CA GLU A 81 10.12 -12.91 -12.57
C GLU A 81 9.01 -12.48 -11.62
N VAL A 82 7.76 -12.80 -11.99
CA VAL A 82 6.61 -12.61 -11.12
C VAL A 82 6.55 -13.74 -10.11
N ALA A 83 6.87 -13.45 -8.85
CA ALA A 83 6.84 -14.41 -7.76
C ALA A 83 5.42 -14.63 -7.22
N LEU A 84 4.67 -13.53 -7.01
CA LEU A 84 3.27 -13.57 -6.55
C LEU A 84 2.45 -12.54 -7.31
N SER A 85 1.15 -12.81 -7.46
CA SER A 85 0.21 -11.84 -8.01
C SER A 85 -1.19 -12.12 -7.46
N GLY A 86 -1.89 -11.06 -7.06
CA GLY A 86 -3.23 -11.15 -6.50
C GLY A 86 -3.71 -9.82 -5.93
N THR A 87 -4.85 -9.83 -5.28
CA THR A 87 -5.29 -8.71 -4.45
C THR A 87 -4.42 -8.58 -3.19
N PRO A 88 -4.38 -7.42 -2.53
CA PRO A 88 -3.69 -7.29 -1.24
C PRO A 88 -4.10 -8.35 -0.22
N ARG A 89 -5.38 -8.75 -0.20
CA ARG A 89 -5.91 -9.76 0.72
C ARG A 89 -5.51 -11.20 0.37
N GLU A 90 -5.03 -11.45 -0.82
CA GLU A 90 -4.49 -12.75 -1.26
C GLU A 90 -2.97 -12.82 -1.09
N VAL A 91 -2.28 -11.70 -1.28
CA VAL A 91 -0.81 -11.64 -1.27
C VAL A 91 -0.27 -11.48 0.15
N PHE A 92 -0.72 -10.50 0.93
CA PHE A 92 -0.14 -10.19 2.23
C PHE A 92 -0.32 -11.25 3.32
N PRO A 93 -1.36 -12.10 3.32
CA PRO A 93 -1.42 -13.24 4.24
C PRO A 93 -0.29 -14.28 4.07
N GLN A 94 0.42 -14.25 2.96
CA GLN A 94 1.56 -15.13 2.68
C GLN A 94 2.84 -14.57 3.31
N VAL A 95 2.79 -14.29 4.62
CA VAL A 95 3.84 -13.58 5.37
C VAL A 95 5.20 -14.26 5.25
N ASP A 96 5.26 -15.58 5.40
CA ASP A 96 6.52 -16.32 5.36
C ASP A 96 7.12 -16.28 3.96
N THR A 97 6.33 -16.47 2.90
CA THR A 97 6.78 -16.36 1.51
C THR A 97 7.33 -14.96 1.19
N LEU A 98 6.64 -13.91 1.63
CA LEU A 98 7.10 -12.53 1.42
C LEU A 98 8.42 -12.26 2.15
N ARG A 99 8.58 -12.76 3.38
CA ARG A 99 9.85 -12.67 4.12
C ARG A 99 11.00 -13.43 3.46
N GLU A 100 10.75 -14.60 2.89
CA GLU A 100 11.73 -15.35 2.09
C GLU A 100 12.18 -14.57 0.86
N LEU A 101 11.29 -13.76 0.29
CA LEU A 101 11.57 -12.84 -0.81
C LEU A 101 12.20 -11.51 -0.33
N HIS A 102 12.56 -11.39 0.95
CA HIS A 102 13.11 -10.17 1.57
C HIS A 102 12.16 -8.96 1.50
N LEU A 103 10.86 -9.22 1.45
CA LEU A 103 9.82 -8.22 1.51
C LEU A 103 9.14 -8.22 2.88
N ASP A 104 8.65 -7.07 3.26
CA ASP A 104 7.83 -6.91 4.47
C ASP A 104 6.34 -7.05 4.14
N VAL A 105 5.50 -6.93 5.15
CA VAL A 105 4.03 -6.90 5.06
C VAL A 105 3.51 -5.66 5.80
N PRO A 106 2.27 -5.21 5.54
CA PRO A 106 1.67 -4.12 6.31
C PRO A 106 1.74 -4.38 7.82
N HIS A 107 1.97 -3.32 8.61
CA HIS A 107 2.17 -3.42 10.06
C HIS A 107 1.06 -4.21 10.77
N MET A 108 -0.20 -4.00 10.36
CA MET A 108 -1.33 -4.72 10.96
C MET A 108 -1.36 -6.18 10.57
N THR A 109 -0.91 -6.53 9.35
CA THR A 109 -0.74 -7.93 8.94
C THR A 109 0.36 -8.61 9.75
N ALA A 110 1.50 -7.94 9.95
CA ALA A 110 2.59 -8.45 10.77
C ALA A 110 2.16 -8.68 12.23
N LEU A 111 1.42 -7.72 12.79
CA LEU A 111 0.87 -7.84 14.15
C LEU A 111 -0.13 -9.01 14.25
N ALA A 112 -1.04 -9.13 13.29
CA ALA A 112 -2.00 -10.23 13.25
C ALA A 112 -1.31 -11.60 13.16
N ASP A 113 -0.27 -11.70 12.33
CA ASP A 113 0.53 -12.93 12.19
C ASP A 113 1.22 -13.29 13.52
N SER A 114 1.84 -12.32 14.20
CA SER A 114 2.47 -12.53 15.50
C SER A 114 1.47 -13.02 16.56
N LEU A 115 0.34 -12.32 16.68
CA LEU A 115 -0.70 -12.70 17.66
C LEU A 115 -1.33 -14.07 17.36
N ARG A 116 -1.46 -14.42 16.08
CA ARG A 116 -1.93 -15.77 15.69
C ARG A 116 -0.94 -16.87 16.07
N ARG A 117 0.37 -16.62 15.94
CA ARG A 117 1.42 -17.54 16.39
C ARG A 117 1.40 -17.73 17.90
N ASP A 118 0.99 -16.70 18.65
CA ASP A 118 0.77 -16.76 20.10
C ASP A 118 -0.59 -17.39 20.50
N GLY A 119 -1.36 -17.89 19.52
CA GLY A 119 -2.61 -18.61 19.73
C GLY A 119 -3.87 -17.76 19.72
N MET A 120 -3.79 -16.47 19.36
CA MET A 120 -4.98 -15.62 19.23
C MET A 120 -5.74 -15.94 17.93
N PRO A 121 -7.08 -16.16 17.97
CA PRO A 121 -7.87 -16.55 16.80
C PRO A 121 -8.21 -15.34 15.91
N LEU A 122 -7.20 -14.69 15.34
CA LEU A 122 -7.36 -13.57 14.42
C LEU A 122 -7.38 -14.04 12.96
N PRO A 123 -8.14 -13.38 12.05
CA PRO A 123 -8.07 -13.65 10.63
C PRO A 123 -6.71 -13.25 10.05
N GLY A 124 -6.24 -13.98 9.03
CA GLY A 124 -4.92 -13.75 8.41
C GLY A 124 -4.87 -12.59 7.42
N ASN A 125 -6.00 -11.99 7.06
CA ASN A 125 -6.14 -11.00 5.99
C ASN A 125 -6.37 -9.57 6.49
N ILE A 126 -5.95 -9.29 7.72
CA ILE A 126 -6.03 -7.94 8.32
C ILE A 126 -4.97 -7.04 7.66
N LEU A 127 -5.41 -5.91 7.13
CA LEU A 127 -4.54 -4.93 6.45
C LEU A 127 -4.51 -3.57 7.15
N THR A 128 -5.55 -3.20 7.89
CA THR A 128 -5.72 -1.86 8.44
C THR A 128 -5.89 -1.87 9.96
N VAL A 129 -5.63 -0.70 10.57
CA VAL A 129 -5.84 -0.49 12.02
C VAL A 129 -7.31 -0.70 12.40
N ASP A 130 -8.24 -0.21 11.56
CA ASP A 130 -9.68 -0.32 11.83
C ASP A 130 -10.13 -1.80 11.83
N GLU A 131 -9.61 -2.61 10.89
CA GLU A 131 -9.88 -4.04 10.84
C GLU A 131 -9.33 -4.73 12.09
N MET A 132 -8.07 -4.46 12.46
CA MET A 132 -7.46 -5.02 13.66
C MET A 132 -8.26 -4.65 14.90
N THR A 133 -8.63 -3.39 15.04
CA THR A 133 -9.42 -2.90 16.18
C THR A 133 -10.74 -3.65 16.28
N LYS A 134 -11.45 -3.82 15.17
CA LYS A 134 -12.72 -4.54 15.13
C LYS A 134 -12.57 -6.00 15.57
N GLU A 135 -11.57 -6.70 15.06
CA GLU A 135 -11.34 -8.11 15.41
C GLU A 135 -10.96 -8.27 16.88
N VAL A 136 -10.06 -7.42 17.39
CA VAL A 136 -9.65 -7.45 18.80
C VAL A 136 -10.84 -7.14 19.73
N LEU A 137 -11.66 -6.13 19.40
CA LEU A 137 -12.87 -5.83 20.19
C LEU A 137 -13.86 -6.99 20.20
N THR A 138 -14.02 -7.68 19.08
CA THR A 138 -14.89 -8.87 18.98
C THR A 138 -14.40 -9.99 19.90
N LEU A 139 -13.08 -10.18 20.01
CA LEU A 139 -12.49 -11.18 20.90
C LEU A 139 -12.59 -10.82 22.38
N LEU A 140 -12.41 -9.53 22.72
CA LEU A 140 -12.42 -9.06 24.10
C LEU A 140 -13.86 -8.85 24.65
N CYS A 141 -14.80 -8.51 23.78
CA CYS A 141 -16.18 -8.26 24.11
C CYS A 141 -17.11 -9.17 23.27
N PRO A 142 -17.08 -10.51 23.47
CA PRO A 142 -17.99 -11.38 22.74
C PRO A 142 -19.42 -10.98 23.05
N SER A 143 -20.17 -10.62 22.02
CA SER A 143 -21.61 -10.30 22.14
C SER A 143 -22.31 -11.49 22.80
N LYS A 144 -22.97 -11.24 23.94
CA LYS A 144 -23.84 -12.22 24.61
C LYS A 144 -25.06 -12.52 23.76
#